data_a623e83b14f00d02c95466e0b2d4e48a
#
_entry.id   a623e83b14f00d02c95466e0b2d4e48a
#
_cell.length_a   1.000
_cell.length_b   1.000
_cell.length_c   1.000
_cell.angle_alpha   90.00
_cell.angle_beta   90.00
_cell.angle_gamma   90.00
#
_symmetry.space_group_name_H-M   'P 1'
#
loop_
_entity.id
_entity.type
_entity.pdbx_description
1 polymer ?
#
loop_
_entity_poly.entity_id
_entity_poly.type
_entity_poly.pdbx_seq_one_letter_code
_entity_poly.pdbx_strand_id
1 'polypeptide(L)'
;MTRTIIAMIGLLLLGGCAADAPSTEQPSMYLSMADGGARHDPQAAASMISLYRQNNGLGAVVVDPELMKLAEAQSQAMASRNKLDHDVKAPLTRRLNAAGYPATLAVENVSAGYHTLAEAFSGWRDSPPHRENMLKNGVTKLGIAASYAPNTKYKVFWTLILASADGR
;
A
#
# COMPACT_ATOMS: atom_id res chain seq x y z
N MET A 1 66.30 -18.12 47.74
CA MET A 1 64.83 -18.42 47.66
C MET A 1 64.15 -17.26 47.02
N THR A 2 63.98 -17.31 45.70
CA THR A 2 63.44 -16.20 44.88
C THR A 2 62.00 -16.57 44.47
N ARG A 3 61.01 -15.82 44.98
CA ARG A 3 59.59 -16.01 44.67
C ARG A 3 59.21 -15.16 43.44
N THR A 4 58.95 -15.83 42.35
CA THR A 4 58.43 -15.23 41.11
C THR A 4 56.90 -15.03 41.22
N ILE A 5 56.44 -13.79 41.18
CA ILE A 5 55.01 -13.43 41.14
C ILE A 5 54.60 -13.33 39.66
N ILE A 6 53.74 -14.23 39.21
CA ILE A 6 53.10 -14.18 37.88
C ILE A 6 51.84 -13.31 37.96
N ALA A 7 51.89 -12.14 37.37
CA ALA A 7 50.71 -11.28 37.22
C ALA A 7 49.87 -11.74 36.01
N MET A 8 48.63 -12.19 36.28
CA MET A 8 47.68 -12.63 35.28
C MET A 8 46.85 -11.39 34.82
N ILE A 9 47.14 -10.89 33.62
CA ILE A 9 46.40 -9.78 33.03
C ILE A 9 45.14 -10.35 32.38
N GLY A 10 43.99 -10.12 33.01
CA GLY A 10 42.68 -10.47 32.46
C GLY A 10 42.26 -9.49 31.35
N LEU A 11 42.16 -9.98 30.12
CA LEU A 11 41.68 -9.23 28.97
C LEU A 11 40.11 -9.20 28.97
N LEU A 12 39.51 -8.08 29.40
CA LEU A 12 38.06 -7.86 29.28
C LEU A 12 37.72 -7.56 27.82
N LEU A 13 37.10 -8.51 27.17
CA LEU A 13 36.46 -8.31 25.87
C LEU A 13 35.13 -7.55 26.09
N LEU A 14 35.10 -6.25 25.84
CA LEU A 14 33.89 -5.45 25.73
C LEU A 14 33.23 -5.80 24.39
N GLY A 15 32.26 -6.70 24.41
CA GLY A 15 31.36 -6.95 23.30
C GLY A 15 30.43 -5.73 23.07
N GLY A 16 30.83 -4.84 22.18
CA GLY A 16 29.96 -3.75 21.73
C GLY A 16 28.78 -4.31 20.94
N CYS A 17 27.55 -4.15 21.45
CA CYS A 17 26.35 -4.28 20.62
C CYS A 17 26.40 -3.16 19.57
N ALA A 18 26.72 -3.51 18.33
CA ALA A 18 26.49 -2.61 17.20
C ALA A 18 24.98 -2.46 17.07
N ALA A 19 24.41 -1.36 17.54
CA ALA A 19 23.07 -0.96 17.18
C ALA A 19 23.11 -0.60 15.70
N ASP A 20 22.29 -1.29 14.88
CA ASP A 20 22.11 -0.92 13.47
C ASP A 20 21.72 0.56 13.41
N ALA A 21 22.51 1.36 12.65
CA ALA A 21 22.20 2.74 12.42
C ALA A 21 20.81 2.80 11.71
N PRO A 22 19.90 3.69 12.14
CA PRO A 22 18.62 3.82 11.49
C PRO A 22 18.85 4.09 9.99
N SER A 23 18.19 3.30 9.12
CA SER A 23 18.27 3.51 7.69
C SER A 23 17.79 4.92 7.37
N THR A 24 18.60 5.70 6.64
CA THR A 24 18.22 7.05 6.17
C THR A 24 17.29 6.98 4.95
N GLU A 25 16.92 5.78 4.52
CA GLU A 25 16.02 5.57 3.39
C GLU A 25 14.60 5.98 3.75
N GLN A 26 14.01 6.83 2.90
CA GLN A 26 12.64 7.30 3.10
C GLN A 26 11.67 6.12 3.01
N PRO A 27 10.74 5.95 3.97
CA PRO A 27 9.74 4.88 3.90
C PRO A 27 8.95 4.92 2.59
N SER A 28 8.69 3.75 2.00
CA SER A 28 8.08 3.61 0.67
C SER A 28 6.73 4.33 0.53
N MET A 29 5.98 4.49 1.63
CA MET A 29 4.71 5.22 1.64
C MET A 29 4.83 6.72 1.33
N TYR A 30 6.02 7.31 1.46
CA TYR A 30 6.28 8.72 1.17
C TYR A 30 7.01 8.94 -0.16
N LEU A 31 7.29 7.88 -0.93
CA LEU A 31 7.87 8.02 -2.26
C LEU A 31 6.85 8.69 -3.19
N SER A 32 7.33 9.71 -3.93
CA SER A 32 6.49 10.44 -4.88
C SER A 32 6.22 9.61 -6.13
N MET A 33 4.95 9.33 -6.39
CA MET A 33 4.51 8.70 -7.65
C MET A 33 4.40 9.72 -8.80
N ALA A 34 4.67 11.01 -8.53
CA ALA A 34 4.76 12.05 -9.55
C ALA A 34 6.13 12.08 -10.25
N ASP A 35 7.06 11.24 -9.83
CA ASP A 35 8.35 11.06 -10.48
C ASP A 35 8.26 9.88 -11.45
N GLY A 36 8.63 10.09 -12.71
CA GLY A 36 8.55 9.06 -13.73
C GLY A 36 9.40 7.83 -13.36
N GLY A 37 8.76 6.66 -13.28
CA GLY A 37 9.42 5.40 -12.90
C GLY A 37 9.28 5.03 -11.43
N ALA A 38 8.76 5.89 -10.56
CA ALA A 38 8.46 5.53 -9.18
C ALA A 38 7.40 4.43 -9.10
N ARG A 39 7.58 3.50 -8.15
CA ARG A 39 6.63 2.43 -7.87
C ARG A 39 6.27 2.47 -6.39
N HIS A 40 4.97 2.44 -6.10
CA HIS A 40 4.51 2.25 -4.72
C HIS A 40 4.75 0.80 -4.29
N ASP A 41 4.85 0.59 -2.98
CA ASP A 41 4.96 -0.73 -2.37
C ASP A 41 3.56 -1.25 -2.00
N PRO A 42 3.02 -2.28 -2.68
CA PRO A 42 1.71 -2.84 -2.37
C PRO A 42 1.64 -3.47 -0.98
N GLN A 43 2.74 -4.00 -0.44
CA GLN A 43 2.79 -4.59 0.89
C GLN A 43 2.71 -3.51 1.98
N ALA A 44 3.38 -2.38 1.77
CA ALA A 44 3.25 -1.21 2.65
C ALA A 44 1.80 -0.70 2.66
N ALA A 45 1.15 -0.65 1.49
CA ALA A 45 -0.26 -0.28 1.39
C ALA A 45 -1.18 -1.26 2.14
N ALA A 46 -0.98 -2.57 1.95
CA ALA A 46 -1.75 -3.60 2.65
C ALA A 46 -1.55 -3.53 4.16
N SER A 47 -0.31 -3.31 4.61
CA SER A 47 0.01 -3.15 6.04
C SER A 47 -0.67 -1.92 6.64
N MET A 48 -0.61 -0.78 5.97
CA MET A 48 -1.24 0.47 6.41
C MET A 48 -2.77 0.33 6.52
N ILE A 49 -3.41 -0.22 5.49
CA ILE A 49 -4.87 -0.42 5.47
C ILE A 49 -5.27 -1.48 6.49
N SER A 50 -4.50 -2.57 6.64
CA SER A 50 -4.75 -3.60 7.66
C SER A 50 -4.69 -3.04 9.07
N LEU A 51 -3.68 -2.23 9.39
CA LEU A 51 -3.57 -1.59 10.70
C LEU A 51 -4.76 -0.66 10.96
N TYR A 52 -5.16 0.14 9.97
CA TYR A 52 -6.33 1.01 10.08
C TYR A 52 -7.62 0.21 10.33
N ARG A 53 -7.82 -0.89 9.61
CA ARG A 53 -8.96 -1.80 9.79
C ARG A 53 -8.94 -2.45 11.16
N GLN A 54 -7.79 -2.97 11.62
CA GLN A 54 -7.63 -3.58 12.95
C GLN A 54 -7.93 -2.60 14.07
N ASN A 55 -7.51 -1.35 13.97
CA ASN A 55 -7.85 -0.28 14.92
C ASN A 55 -9.36 0.04 14.95
N ASN A 56 -10.12 -0.41 13.95
CA ASN A 56 -11.58 -0.31 13.87
C ASN A 56 -12.28 -1.67 14.05
N GLY A 57 -11.61 -2.68 14.63
CA GLY A 57 -12.19 -3.99 14.97
C GLY A 57 -12.41 -4.93 13.77
N LEU A 58 -11.76 -4.68 12.63
CA LEU A 58 -11.90 -5.47 11.39
C LEU A 58 -10.64 -6.29 11.09
N GLY A 59 -10.80 -7.34 10.29
CA GLY A 59 -9.70 -8.18 9.83
C GLY A 59 -8.75 -7.46 8.87
N ALA A 60 -7.51 -7.95 8.81
CA ALA A 60 -6.50 -7.51 7.85
C ALA A 60 -6.89 -7.85 6.40
N VAL A 61 -6.24 -7.18 5.46
CA VAL A 61 -6.31 -7.47 4.04
C VAL A 61 -4.93 -7.88 3.51
N VAL A 62 -4.90 -8.69 2.47
CA VAL A 62 -3.66 -9.12 1.81
C VAL A 62 -3.69 -8.76 0.33
N VAL A 63 -2.51 -8.49 -0.24
CA VAL A 63 -2.36 -8.20 -1.66
C VAL A 63 -2.82 -9.38 -2.50
N ASP A 64 -3.64 -9.10 -3.51
CA ASP A 64 -4.14 -10.07 -4.47
C ASP A 64 -3.66 -9.68 -5.88
N PRO A 65 -2.95 -10.57 -6.60
CA PRO A 65 -2.37 -10.25 -7.90
C PRO A 65 -3.39 -9.87 -8.98
N GLU A 66 -4.59 -10.46 -8.96
CA GLU A 66 -5.62 -10.14 -9.95
C GLU A 66 -6.27 -8.78 -9.65
N LEU A 67 -6.51 -8.47 -8.36
CA LEU A 67 -6.97 -7.13 -7.97
C LEU A 67 -5.91 -6.06 -8.28
N MET A 68 -4.62 -6.37 -8.16
CA MET A 68 -3.54 -5.48 -8.57
C MET A 68 -3.63 -5.12 -10.06
N LYS A 69 -3.81 -6.11 -10.95
CA LYS A 69 -3.99 -5.90 -12.39
C LYS A 69 -5.22 -5.03 -12.69
N LEU A 70 -6.33 -5.28 -12.00
CA LEU A 70 -7.57 -4.51 -12.14
C LEU A 70 -7.41 -3.06 -11.67
N ALA A 71 -6.71 -2.84 -10.55
CA ALA A 71 -6.41 -1.52 -10.04
C ALA A 71 -5.49 -0.74 -10.99
N GLU A 72 -4.45 -1.42 -11.52
CA GLU A 72 -3.54 -0.83 -12.51
C GLU A 72 -4.27 -0.43 -13.79
N ALA A 73 -5.10 -1.32 -14.36
CA ALA A 73 -5.89 -1.03 -15.55
C ALA A 73 -6.85 0.16 -15.37
N GLN A 74 -7.41 0.33 -14.18
CA GLN A 74 -8.30 1.44 -13.84
C GLN A 74 -7.52 2.74 -13.67
N SER A 75 -6.43 2.75 -12.91
CA SER A 75 -5.61 3.96 -12.71
C SER A 75 -5.01 4.45 -14.02
N GLN A 76 -4.53 3.55 -14.89
CA GLN A 76 -4.04 3.87 -16.24
C GLN A 76 -5.14 4.44 -17.14
N ALA A 77 -6.35 3.90 -17.04
CA ALA A 77 -7.48 4.41 -17.83
C ALA A 77 -7.90 5.82 -17.41
N MET A 78 -7.89 6.12 -16.10
CA MET A 78 -8.12 7.47 -15.59
C MET A 78 -7.00 8.43 -16.03
N ALA A 79 -5.75 8.01 -15.89
CA ALA A 79 -4.57 8.79 -16.27
C ALA A 79 -4.59 9.13 -17.77
N SER A 80 -4.84 8.14 -18.66
CA SER A 80 -4.85 8.33 -20.11
C SER A 80 -5.98 9.24 -20.60
N ARG A 81 -7.10 9.28 -19.88
CA ARG A 81 -8.27 10.14 -20.22
C ARG A 81 -8.32 11.44 -19.42
N ASN A 82 -7.35 11.64 -18.52
CA ASN A 82 -7.33 12.76 -17.58
C ASN A 82 -8.68 12.94 -16.85
N LYS A 83 -9.29 11.82 -16.43
CA LYS A 83 -10.63 11.79 -15.85
C LYS A 83 -10.65 10.95 -14.59
N LEU A 84 -11.02 11.54 -13.47
CA LEU A 84 -11.31 10.85 -12.22
C LEU A 84 -12.74 10.29 -12.28
N ASP A 85 -12.86 8.97 -12.46
CA ASP A 85 -14.16 8.32 -12.68
C ASP A 85 -14.04 6.81 -12.38
N HIS A 86 -14.95 6.27 -11.58
CA HIS A 86 -15.05 4.83 -11.30
C HIS A 86 -15.32 4.01 -12.58
N ASP A 87 -16.09 4.57 -13.49
CA ASP A 87 -16.60 3.87 -14.68
C ASP A 87 -15.87 4.24 -15.97
N VAL A 88 -14.65 4.78 -15.86
CA VAL A 88 -13.87 5.28 -17.00
C VAL A 88 -13.73 4.27 -18.15
N LYS A 89 -13.72 2.97 -17.86
CA LYS A 89 -13.84 1.86 -18.84
C LYS A 89 -15.15 1.10 -18.66
N ALA A 90 -15.46 0.73 -17.42
CA ALA A 90 -16.66 -0.02 -17.03
C ALA A 90 -16.78 -0.03 -15.49
N PRO A 91 -17.99 -0.22 -14.94
CA PRO A 91 -18.20 -0.43 -13.51
C PRO A 91 -17.34 -1.55 -12.94
N LEU A 92 -16.95 -1.42 -11.66
CA LEU A 92 -16.10 -2.40 -10.96
C LEU A 92 -16.61 -3.84 -11.12
N THR A 93 -17.92 -4.06 -10.94
CA THR A 93 -18.54 -5.37 -11.07
C THR A 93 -18.33 -6.00 -12.44
N ARG A 94 -18.44 -5.19 -13.51
CA ARG A 94 -18.18 -5.67 -14.87
C ARG A 94 -16.72 -6.00 -15.10
N ARG A 95 -15.81 -5.20 -14.53
CA ARG A 95 -14.37 -5.45 -14.63
C ARG A 95 -13.97 -6.74 -13.90
N LEU A 96 -14.51 -6.98 -12.69
CA LEU A 96 -14.32 -8.23 -11.94
C LEU A 96 -14.84 -9.44 -12.71
N ASN A 97 -16.08 -9.37 -13.23
CA ASN A 97 -16.67 -10.45 -14.01
C ASN A 97 -15.86 -10.76 -15.27
N ALA A 98 -15.40 -9.75 -16.00
CA ALA A 98 -14.59 -9.93 -17.20
C ALA A 98 -13.21 -10.56 -16.92
N ALA A 99 -12.68 -10.34 -15.71
CA ALA A 99 -11.44 -10.98 -15.23
C ALA A 99 -11.68 -12.39 -14.63
N GLY A 100 -12.94 -12.85 -14.58
CA GLY A 100 -13.28 -14.12 -13.91
C GLY A 100 -13.02 -14.09 -12.40
N TYR A 101 -13.00 -12.90 -11.78
CA TYR A 101 -12.75 -12.74 -10.35
C TYR A 101 -14.04 -12.95 -9.55
N PRO A 102 -14.14 -14.02 -8.74
CA PRO A 102 -15.42 -14.48 -8.17
C PRO A 102 -15.77 -13.77 -6.84
N ALA A 103 -15.48 -12.49 -6.68
CA ALA A 103 -15.83 -11.77 -5.47
C ALA A 103 -17.35 -11.59 -5.32
N THR A 104 -17.88 -11.96 -4.15
CA THR A 104 -19.27 -11.67 -3.77
C THR A 104 -19.43 -10.25 -3.21
N LEU A 105 -18.34 -9.64 -2.78
CA LEU A 105 -18.27 -8.29 -2.24
C LEU A 105 -17.01 -7.62 -2.76
N ALA A 106 -17.14 -6.44 -3.37
CA ALA A 106 -16.02 -5.61 -3.75
C ALA A 106 -16.39 -4.13 -3.67
N VAL A 107 -15.41 -3.31 -3.29
CA VAL A 107 -15.51 -1.85 -3.21
C VAL A 107 -14.26 -1.22 -3.82
N GLU A 108 -14.38 0.02 -4.27
CA GLU A 108 -13.30 0.75 -4.92
C GLU A 108 -13.19 2.18 -4.39
N ASN A 109 -11.97 2.63 -4.14
CA ASN A 109 -11.64 4.04 -3.98
C ASN A 109 -10.78 4.48 -5.16
N VAL A 110 -11.14 5.60 -5.77
CA VAL A 110 -10.31 6.28 -6.77
C VAL A 110 -10.00 7.70 -6.31
N SER A 111 -8.81 8.18 -6.64
CA SER A 111 -8.40 9.55 -6.35
C SER A 111 -7.38 10.07 -7.36
N ALA A 112 -7.21 11.38 -7.41
CA ALA A 112 -6.22 12.04 -8.25
C ALA A 112 -5.62 13.24 -7.55
N GLY A 113 -4.34 13.51 -7.82
CA GLY A 113 -3.61 14.65 -7.24
C GLY A 113 -2.85 14.37 -5.96
N TYR A 114 -2.98 13.18 -5.37
CA TYR A 114 -2.11 12.72 -4.29
C TYR A 114 -0.83 12.15 -4.88
N HIS A 115 0.31 12.60 -4.44
CA HIS A 115 1.58 12.17 -5.00
C HIS A 115 2.17 10.97 -4.29
N THR A 116 1.83 10.74 -3.03
CA THR A 116 2.33 9.64 -2.23
C THR A 116 1.20 8.71 -1.77
N LEU A 117 1.55 7.48 -1.39
CA LEU A 117 0.60 6.54 -0.78
C LEU A 117 0.01 7.11 0.53
N ALA A 118 0.85 7.77 1.33
CA ALA A 118 0.42 8.37 2.60
C ALA A 118 -0.64 9.47 2.39
N GLU A 119 -0.48 10.30 1.35
CA GLU A 119 -1.48 11.32 1.00
C GLU A 119 -2.78 10.69 0.51
N ALA A 120 -2.71 9.70 -0.39
CA ALA A 120 -3.88 9.00 -0.90
C ALA A 120 -4.67 8.32 0.24
N PHE A 121 -3.96 7.60 1.13
CA PHE A 121 -4.58 6.99 2.31
C PHE A 121 -5.25 8.04 3.20
N SER A 122 -4.58 9.15 3.51
CA SER A 122 -5.14 10.22 4.35
C SER A 122 -6.39 10.83 3.71
N GLY A 123 -6.36 11.10 2.43
CA GLY A 123 -7.52 11.60 1.70
C GLY A 123 -8.71 10.62 1.72
N TRP A 124 -8.45 9.32 1.57
CA TRP A 124 -9.51 8.31 1.67
C TRP A 124 -10.03 8.15 3.11
N ARG A 125 -9.15 8.20 4.11
CA ARG A 125 -9.55 8.14 5.53
C ARG A 125 -10.46 9.30 5.92
N ASP A 126 -10.15 10.49 5.44
CA ASP A 126 -10.85 11.72 5.83
C ASP A 126 -12.15 11.94 5.04
N SER A 127 -12.35 11.23 3.93
CA SER A 127 -13.56 11.24 3.11
C SER A 127 -14.53 10.14 3.55
N PRO A 128 -15.75 10.46 4.05
CA PRO A 128 -16.68 9.47 4.57
C PRO A 128 -16.96 8.30 3.63
N PRO A 129 -17.28 8.48 2.32
CA PRO A 129 -17.56 7.35 1.44
C PRO A 129 -16.33 6.47 1.18
N HIS A 130 -15.13 7.06 1.04
CA HIS A 130 -13.90 6.29 0.85
C HIS A 130 -13.51 5.54 2.13
N ARG A 131 -13.72 6.15 3.28
CA ARG A 131 -13.50 5.52 4.59
C ARG A 131 -14.41 4.31 4.78
N GLU A 132 -15.70 4.43 4.43
CA GLU A 132 -16.64 3.30 4.49
C GLU A 132 -16.13 2.13 3.65
N ASN A 133 -15.63 2.37 2.44
CA ASN A 133 -15.03 1.34 1.61
C ASN A 133 -13.81 0.69 2.29
N MET A 134 -12.88 1.47 2.85
CA MET A 134 -11.72 0.90 3.55
C MET A 134 -12.10 0.07 4.77
N LEU A 135 -13.21 0.42 5.43
CA LEU A 135 -13.75 -0.27 6.60
C LEU A 135 -14.85 -1.29 6.23
N LYS A 136 -15.02 -1.63 4.96
CA LYS A 136 -16.02 -2.62 4.55
C LYS A 136 -15.77 -3.96 5.23
N ASN A 137 -16.76 -4.45 5.97
CA ASN A 137 -16.68 -5.77 6.57
C ASN A 137 -16.74 -6.86 5.49
N GLY A 138 -16.04 -7.97 5.70
CA GLY A 138 -16.03 -9.12 4.79
C GLY A 138 -15.00 -9.04 3.67
N VAL A 139 -14.32 -7.91 3.44
CA VAL A 139 -13.20 -7.85 2.50
C VAL A 139 -11.91 -8.35 3.15
N THR A 140 -11.12 -9.12 2.41
CA THR A 140 -9.88 -9.76 2.86
C THR A 140 -8.74 -9.60 1.85
N LYS A 141 -9.04 -9.15 0.62
CA LYS A 141 -8.11 -8.99 -0.50
C LYS A 141 -7.99 -7.53 -0.90
N LEU A 142 -6.81 -7.17 -1.40
CA LEU A 142 -6.46 -5.80 -1.80
C LEU A 142 -5.73 -5.79 -3.13
N GLY A 143 -6.13 -4.87 -4.01
CA GLY A 143 -5.33 -4.40 -5.14
C GLY A 143 -5.21 -2.88 -5.11
N ILE A 144 -4.01 -2.35 -5.35
CA ILE A 144 -3.77 -0.91 -5.35
C ILE A 144 -2.80 -0.54 -6.48
N ALA A 145 -3.04 0.60 -7.13
CA ALA A 145 -2.16 1.10 -8.17
C ALA A 145 -2.16 2.63 -8.22
N ALA A 146 -1.02 3.17 -8.65
CA ALA A 146 -0.86 4.57 -9.00
C ALA A 146 -0.36 4.69 -10.44
N SER A 147 -0.94 5.58 -11.21
CA SER A 147 -0.52 5.87 -12.58
C SER A 147 -0.12 7.32 -12.73
N TYR A 148 1.12 7.54 -13.22
CA TYR A 148 1.66 8.86 -13.49
C TYR A 148 1.19 9.38 -14.86
N ALA A 149 0.74 10.64 -14.91
CA ALA A 149 0.28 11.33 -16.11
C ALA A 149 0.79 12.79 -16.11
N PRO A 150 2.04 13.04 -16.53
CA PRO A 150 2.76 14.33 -16.35
C PRO A 150 2.04 15.51 -16.97
N ASN A 151 1.30 15.30 -18.06
CA ASN A 151 0.61 16.33 -18.81
C ASN A 151 -0.81 16.63 -18.32
N THR A 152 -1.20 16.07 -17.14
CA THR A 152 -2.49 16.32 -16.52
C THR A 152 -2.37 17.26 -15.32
N LYS A 153 -3.49 17.88 -14.93
CA LYS A 153 -3.57 18.70 -13.71
C LYS A 153 -3.17 17.92 -12.47
N TYR A 154 -3.57 16.65 -12.40
CA TYR A 154 -3.46 15.83 -11.20
C TYR A 154 -2.14 15.08 -11.06
N LYS A 155 -1.41 14.85 -12.14
CA LYS A 155 -0.13 14.12 -12.20
C LYS A 155 -0.22 12.64 -11.85
N VAL A 156 -0.96 12.25 -10.79
CA VAL A 156 -1.07 10.89 -10.29
C VAL A 156 -2.54 10.52 -10.10
N PHE A 157 -2.90 9.32 -10.55
CA PHE A 157 -4.23 8.74 -10.39
C PHE A 157 -4.11 7.42 -9.62
N TRP A 158 -4.86 7.30 -8.54
CA TRP A 158 -4.86 6.14 -7.66
C TRP A 158 -6.14 5.33 -7.78
N THR A 159 -6.00 4.01 -7.66
CA THR A 159 -7.11 3.07 -7.51
C THR A 159 -6.78 2.09 -6.38
N LEU A 160 -7.69 1.93 -5.44
CA LEU A 160 -7.71 0.89 -4.41
C LEU A 160 -8.95 0.04 -4.62
N ILE A 161 -8.79 -1.27 -4.77
CA ILE A 161 -9.88 -2.25 -4.79
C ILE A 161 -9.74 -3.14 -3.56
N LEU A 162 -10.83 -3.30 -2.81
CA LEU A 162 -10.94 -4.27 -1.74
C LEU A 162 -12.04 -5.27 -2.08
N ALA A 163 -11.78 -6.56 -1.89
CA ALA A 163 -12.75 -7.60 -2.19
C ALA A 163 -12.76 -8.71 -1.14
N SER A 164 -13.88 -9.47 -1.10
CA SER A 164 -13.92 -10.73 -0.37
C SER A 164 -12.99 -11.76 -1.04
N ALA A 165 -12.39 -12.65 -0.24
CA ALA A 165 -11.88 -13.88 -0.81
C ALA A 165 -13.08 -14.72 -1.31
N ASP A 166 -12.83 -15.48 -2.38
CA ASP A 166 -13.82 -16.43 -2.84
C ASP A 166 -14.27 -17.36 -1.72
N GLY A 167 -15.56 -17.52 -1.58
CA GLY A 167 -16.12 -18.64 -0.84
C GLY A 167 -15.86 -19.95 -1.61
N ARG A 168 -14.63 -20.46 -1.57
CA ARG A 168 -14.34 -21.87 -1.87
C ARG A 168 -13.94 -22.61 -0.63
#